data_66ceaeab951edc2952b090774d8d11fc
#
_entry.id   66ceaeab951edc2952b090774d8d11fc
#
_cell.length_a   1.000
_cell.length_b   1.000
_cell.length_c   1.000
_cell.angle_alpha   90.00
_cell.angle_beta   90.00
_cell.angle_gamma   90.00
#
_symmetry.space_group_name_H-M   'P 1'
#
loop_
_entity.id
_entity.type
_entity.pdbx_description
1 polymer ?
#
loop_
_entity_poly.entity_id
_entity_poly.type
_entity_poly.pdbx_seq_one_letter_code
_entity_poly.pdbx_strand_id
1 'polypeptide(L)'
;MTAVIKKCADAQVLTTTLNLLRKAGACKDRYKHLVKALGGRNFAHDAPINLLTILAHNGVEDCLWALCATAEDCDKVARFMAADFAEAVLPIFERERPGDDRPRKSIAAARALARGEIGAAVRDAAGTAAWDAAWDAARTAARDAARTAAWAAAWAAGTAAWAAAKTAAWAAPRTAAWDAQKQIVLKYLLEGE
;
A
#
# COMPACT_ATOMS: atom_id res chain seq x y z
N MET A 1 -22.78 -15.22 -9.78
CA MET A 1 -22.27 -15.45 -8.41
C MET A 1 -21.27 -16.60 -8.30
N THR A 2 -21.42 -17.70 -9.00
CA THR A 2 -20.56 -18.91 -8.87
C THR A 2 -19.13 -18.76 -9.42
N ALA A 3 -18.88 -17.90 -10.41
CA ALA A 3 -17.56 -17.69 -11.01
C ALA A 3 -16.62 -16.83 -10.13
N VAL A 4 -17.18 -15.89 -9.37
CA VAL A 4 -16.42 -15.03 -8.43
C VAL A 4 -15.93 -15.86 -7.24
N ILE A 5 -16.76 -16.79 -6.74
CA ILE A 5 -16.42 -17.64 -5.60
C ILE A 5 -15.30 -18.65 -5.96
N LYS A 6 -15.24 -19.11 -7.22
CA LYS A 6 -14.22 -20.05 -7.67
C LYS A 6 -12.83 -19.41 -7.86
N LYS A 7 -12.77 -18.11 -8.17
CA LYS A 7 -11.51 -17.34 -8.30
C LYS A 7 -10.88 -17.03 -6.94
N CYS A 8 -11.68 -16.94 -5.88
CA CYS A 8 -11.19 -16.72 -4.51
C CYS A 8 -10.52 -17.96 -3.88
N ALA A 9 -10.66 -19.16 -4.46
CA ALA A 9 -10.07 -20.38 -3.91
C ALA A 9 -8.55 -20.49 -4.15
N ASP A 10 -8.02 -19.79 -5.16
CA ASP A 10 -6.58 -19.77 -5.50
C ASP A 10 -5.86 -18.46 -5.09
N ALA A 11 -6.59 -17.50 -4.54
CA ALA A 11 -5.98 -16.28 -4.02
C ALA A 11 -5.18 -16.61 -2.74
N GLN A 12 -3.91 -16.26 -2.72
CA GLN A 12 -3.08 -16.38 -1.52
C GLN A 12 -3.68 -15.50 -0.41
N VAL A 13 -4.34 -16.14 0.55
CA VAL A 13 -4.96 -15.44 1.67
C VAL A 13 -3.87 -14.99 2.62
N LEU A 14 -3.59 -13.68 2.64
CA LEU A 14 -2.66 -13.09 3.59
C LEU A 14 -3.27 -13.11 4.99
N THR A 15 -2.54 -13.71 5.92
CA THR A 15 -2.96 -13.83 7.31
C THR A 15 -1.91 -13.26 8.28
N THR A 16 -2.35 -12.91 9.46
CA THR A 16 -1.51 -12.54 10.60
C THR A 16 -2.07 -13.18 11.86
N THR A 17 -1.46 -12.92 13.01
CA THR A 17 -1.97 -13.29 14.34
C THR A 17 -1.82 -12.15 15.31
N LEU A 18 -2.58 -12.16 16.41
CA LEU A 18 -2.40 -11.16 17.47
C LEU A 18 -0.96 -11.16 18.03
N ASN A 19 -0.30 -12.32 18.05
CA ASN A 19 1.08 -12.43 18.48
C ASN A 19 2.05 -11.77 17.49
N LEU A 20 1.87 -11.97 16.18
CA LEU A 20 2.68 -11.33 15.14
C LEU A 20 2.51 -9.81 15.16
N LEU A 21 1.26 -9.33 15.22
CA LEU A 21 0.96 -7.89 15.32
C LEU A 21 1.64 -7.25 16.54
N ARG A 22 1.58 -7.93 17.70
CA ARG A 22 2.24 -7.44 18.93
C ARG A 22 3.74 -7.42 18.79
N LYS A 23 4.33 -8.48 18.24
CA LYS A 23 5.79 -8.60 17.99
C LYS A 23 6.29 -7.52 17.04
N ALA A 24 5.48 -7.16 16.02
CA ALA A 24 5.79 -6.10 15.08
C ALA A 24 5.59 -4.68 15.64
N GLY A 25 5.09 -4.55 16.90
CA GLY A 25 4.92 -3.24 17.54
C GLY A 25 3.61 -2.54 17.22
N ALA A 26 2.51 -3.27 17.04
CA ALA A 26 1.19 -2.69 16.80
C ALA A 26 0.81 -1.61 17.83
N CYS A 27 0.22 -0.52 17.35
CA CYS A 27 -0.30 0.56 18.21
C CYS A 27 -1.27 -0.02 19.23
N LYS A 28 -1.06 0.30 20.52
CA LYS A 28 -1.80 -0.28 21.63
C LYS A 28 -3.31 -0.13 21.51
N ASP A 29 -3.79 1.02 21.07
CA ASP A 29 -5.22 1.30 21.02
C ASP A 29 -5.88 0.65 19.79
N ARG A 30 -5.20 0.67 18.64
CA ARG A 30 -5.63 -0.03 17.42
C ARG A 30 -5.64 -1.55 17.62
N TYR A 31 -4.62 -2.08 18.29
CA TYR A 31 -4.58 -3.50 18.69
C TYR A 31 -5.74 -3.88 19.60
N LYS A 32 -6.04 -3.09 20.64
CA LYS A 32 -7.19 -3.34 21.53
C LYS A 32 -8.52 -3.28 20.77
N HIS A 33 -8.65 -2.35 19.82
CA HIS A 33 -9.83 -2.27 18.96
C HIS A 33 -10.05 -3.57 18.18
N LEU A 34 -8.99 -4.06 17.52
CA LEU A 34 -9.03 -5.34 16.79
C LEU A 34 -9.39 -6.51 17.71
N VAL A 35 -8.73 -6.63 18.88
CA VAL A 35 -9.01 -7.69 19.85
C VAL A 35 -10.48 -7.69 20.26
N LYS A 36 -11.05 -6.50 20.52
CA LYS A 36 -12.47 -6.36 20.85
C LYS A 36 -13.38 -6.84 19.71
N ALA A 37 -13.05 -6.49 18.47
CA ALA A 37 -13.81 -6.87 17.28
C ALA A 37 -13.76 -8.39 17.03
N LEU A 38 -12.66 -9.05 17.41
CA LEU A 38 -12.47 -10.51 17.29
C LEU A 38 -13.11 -11.34 18.42
N GLY A 39 -13.82 -10.73 19.35
CA GLY A 39 -14.45 -11.43 20.47
C GLY A 39 -13.71 -11.31 21.81
N GLY A 40 -12.76 -10.39 21.91
CA GLY A 40 -12.08 -10.03 23.14
C GLY A 40 -11.12 -11.10 23.63
N ARG A 41 -11.15 -11.40 24.95
CA ARG A 41 -10.22 -12.33 25.60
C ARG A 41 -10.35 -13.78 25.16
N ASN A 42 -11.45 -14.14 24.52
CA ASN A 42 -11.73 -15.50 24.09
C ASN A 42 -11.09 -15.84 22.72
N PHE A 43 -10.56 -14.83 22.01
CA PHE A 43 -9.87 -15.05 20.75
C PHE A 43 -8.42 -15.50 21.02
N ALA A 44 -8.05 -16.66 20.45
CA ALA A 44 -6.70 -17.19 20.61
C ALA A 44 -5.68 -16.29 19.90
N HIS A 45 -4.60 -15.95 20.61
CA HIS A 45 -3.61 -14.98 20.12
C HIS A 45 -2.75 -15.50 18.95
N ASP A 46 -2.72 -16.78 18.72
CA ASP A 46 -2.06 -17.49 17.62
C ASP A 46 -3.01 -17.90 16.48
N ALA A 47 -4.32 -17.68 16.68
CA ALA A 47 -5.30 -17.92 15.62
C ALA A 47 -5.06 -17.03 14.41
N PRO A 48 -5.14 -17.58 13.17
CA PRO A 48 -4.95 -16.80 11.95
C PRO A 48 -6.07 -15.77 11.78
N ILE A 49 -5.68 -14.54 11.46
CA ILE A 49 -6.55 -13.41 11.16
C ILE A 49 -6.31 -13.02 9.72
N ASN A 50 -7.33 -13.15 8.87
CA ASN A 50 -7.26 -12.65 7.50
C ASN A 50 -7.14 -11.12 7.49
N LEU A 51 -6.28 -10.56 6.64
CA LEU A 51 -6.11 -9.12 6.48
C LEU A 51 -7.41 -8.40 6.10
N LEU A 52 -8.34 -9.08 5.40
CA LEU A 52 -9.69 -8.55 5.15
C LEU A 52 -10.47 -8.26 6.43
N THR A 53 -10.25 -9.06 7.49
CA THR A 53 -10.85 -8.81 8.80
C THR A 53 -10.31 -7.52 9.43
N ILE A 54 -8.98 -7.30 9.31
CA ILE A 54 -8.37 -6.05 9.76
C ILE A 54 -8.88 -4.87 8.93
N LEU A 55 -8.98 -5.03 7.61
CA LEU A 55 -9.53 -4.01 6.72
C LEU A 55 -10.97 -3.62 7.12
N ALA A 56 -11.79 -4.61 7.46
CA ALA A 56 -13.19 -4.38 7.83
C ALA A 56 -13.36 -3.66 9.17
N HIS A 57 -12.55 -3.99 10.17
CA HIS A 57 -12.70 -3.47 11.53
C HIS A 57 -11.83 -2.26 11.83
N ASN A 58 -10.61 -2.25 11.33
CA ASN A 58 -9.60 -1.23 11.64
C ASN A 58 -9.32 -0.26 10.49
N GLY A 59 -9.78 -0.59 9.28
CA GLY A 59 -9.62 0.24 8.09
C GLY A 59 -8.33 -0.02 7.31
N VAL A 60 -8.16 0.76 6.24
CA VAL A 60 -7.07 0.58 5.25
C VAL A 60 -5.70 0.78 5.87
N GLU A 61 -5.52 1.78 6.73
CA GLU A 61 -4.23 2.10 7.33
C GLU A 61 -3.67 0.93 8.15
N ASP A 62 -4.50 0.35 9.03
CA ASP A 62 -4.08 -0.78 9.85
C ASP A 62 -3.89 -2.06 9.03
N CYS A 63 -4.70 -2.26 7.98
CA CYS A 63 -4.55 -3.39 7.06
C CYS A 63 -3.21 -3.33 6.32
N LEU A 64 -2.85 -2.16 5.80
CA LEU A 64 -1.56 -1.95 5.13
C LEU A 64 -0.38 -2.07 6.09
N TRP A 65 -0.51 -1.53 7.29
CA TRP A 65 0.50 -1.71 8.33
C TRP A 65 0.69 -3.20 8.67
N ALA A 66 -0.38 -3.97 8.74
CA ALA A 66 -0.33 -5.39 9.06
C ALA A 66 0.42 -6.24 8.02
N LEU A 67 0.67 -5.72 6.79
CA LEU A 67 1.53 -6.40 5.82
C LEU A 67 2.95 -6.67 6.36
N CYS A 68 3.46 -5.85 7.28
CA CYS A 68 4.76 -6.12 7.92
C CYS A 68 4.74 -7.26 8.95
N ALA A 69 3.56 -7.80 9.25
CA ALA A 69 3.32 -8.81 10.28
C ALA A 69 2.51 -10.01 9.75
N THR A 70 2.54 -10.27 8.45
CA THR A 70 1.91 -11.44 7.85
C THR A 70 2.69 -12.72 8.15
N ALA A 71 1.98 -13.85 8.16
CA ALA A 71 2.59 -15.17 8.25
C ALA A 71 3.26 -15.58 6.93
N GLU A 72 2.71 -15.09 5.82
CA GLU A 72 3.18 -15.33 4.46
C GLU A 72 4.12 -14.21 3.99
N ASP A 73 4.99 -14.52 3.01
CA ASP A 73 5.75 -13.49 2.30
C ASP A 73 4.80 -12.68 1.41
N CYS A 74 4.67 -11.40 1.71
CA CYS A 74 3.81 -10.49 0.97
C CYS A 74 4.59 -9.37 0.25
N ASP A 75 5.91 -9.45 0.17
CA ASP A 75 6.77 -8.42 -0.41
C ASP A 75 6.36 -8.05 -1.82
N LYS A 76 6.04 -9.04 -2.65
CA LYS A 76 5.60 -8.85 -4.02
C LYS A 76 4.27 -8.07 -4.08
N VAL A 77 3.27 -8.53 -3.33
CA VAL A 77 1.94 -7.91 -3.23
C VAL A 77 2.06 -6.48 -2.69
N ALA A 78 2.86 -6.26 -1.65
CA ALA A 78 3.07 -4.94 -1.07
C ALA A 78 3.68 -3.95 -2.09
N ARG A 79 4.61 -4.41 -2.95
CA ARG A 79 5.22 -3.59 -4.00
C ARG A 79 4.23 -3.21 -5.11
N PHE A 80 3.35 -4.14 -5.52
CA PHE A 80 2.31 -3.83 -6.49
C PHE A 80 1.29 -2.85 -5.92
N MET A 81 0.83 -3.06 -4.68
CA MET A 81 -0.05 -2.10 -3.99
C MET A 81 0.57 -0.70 -3.94
N ALA A 82 1.86 -0.60 -3.58
CA ALA A 82 2.57 0.68 -3.53
C ALA A 82 2.63 1.36 -4.90
N ALA A 83 2.88 0.60 -5.97
CA ALA A 83 2.87 1.12 -7.33
C ALA A 83 1.48 1.61 -7.76
N ASP A 84 0.41 0.86 -7.45
CA ASP A 84 -0.97 1.24 -7.77
C ASP A 84 -1.41 2.50 -6.98
N PHE A 85 -0.99 2.63 -5.71
CA PHE A 85 -1.23 3.87 -4.95
C PHE A 85 -0.52 5.08 -5.56
N ALA A 86 0.73 4.90 -6.01
CA ALA A 86 1.49 5.96 -6.66
C ALA A 86 0.83 6.36 -7.99
N GLU A 87 0.37 5.38 -8.77
CA GLU A 87 -0.32 5.64 -10.04
C GLU A 87 -1.66 6.38 -9.84
N ALA A 88 -2.41 6.05 -8.79
CA ALA A 88 -3.68 6.71 -8.48
C ALA A 88 -3.54 8.23 -8.24
N VAL A 89 -2.39 8.68 -7.76
CA VAL A 89 -2.11 10.12 -7.50
C VAL A 89 -1.26 10.77 -8.58
N LEU A 90 -0.70 10.00 -9.50
CA LEU A 90 0.17 10.48 -10.57
C LEU A 90 -0.46 11.60 -11.44
N PRO A 91 -1.76 11.57 -11.80
CA PRO A 91 -2.38 12.64 -12.57
C PRO A 91 -2.32 14.02 -11.88
N ILE A 92 -2.22 14.07 -10.55
CA ILE A 92 -2.07 15.32 -9.80
C ILE A 92 -0.70 15.94 -10.11
N PHE A 93 0.36 15.13 -10.09
CA PHE A 93 1.70 15.57 -10.44
C PHE A 93 1.80 15.98 -11.93
N GLU A 94 1.27 15.15 -12.84
CA GLU A 94 1.38 15.36 -14.28
C GLU A 94 0.66 16.62 -14.75
N ARG A 95 -0.41 17.04 -14.07
CA ARG A 95 -1.10 18.30 -14.35
C ARG A 95 -0.21 19.51 -14.07
N GLU A 96 0.58 19.46 -13.00
CA GLU A 96 1.48 20.53 -12.58
C GLU A 96 2.83 20.48 -13.33
N ARG A 97 3.24 19.31 -13.77
CA ARG A 97 4.50 19.04 -14.45
C ARG A 97 4.30 18.22 -15.73
N PRO A 98 3.62 18.77 -16.73
CA PRO A 98 3.38 18.06 -17.98
C PRO A 98 4.72 17.74 -18.67
N GLY A 99 4.92 16.46 -19.03
CA GLY A 99 6.13 15.97 -19.67
C GLY A 99 7.25 15.49 -18.74
N ASP A 100 7.10 15.62 -17.41
CA ASP A 100 8.02 15.00 -16.44
C ASP A 100 7.60 13.54 -16.19
N ASP A 101 8.28 12.59 -16.83
CA ASP A 101 7.97 11.16 -16.76
C ASP A 101 8.71 10.41 -15.65
N ARG A 102 9.52 11.09 -14.84
CA ARG A 102 10.32 10.47 -13.76
C ARG A 102 9.47 9.68 -12.78
N PRO A 103 8.33 10.20 -12.25
CA PRO A 103 7.48 9.41 -11.36
C PRO A 103 6.86 8.19 -12.06
N ARG A 104 6.45 8.33 -13.32
CA ARG A 104 5.91 7.22 -14.12
C ARG A 104 6.94 6.11 -14.32
N LYS A 105 8.18 6.48 -14.61
CA LYS A 105 9.30 5.52 -14.72
C LYS A 105 9.60 4.82 -13.39
N SER A 106 9.48 5.52 -12.26
CA SER A 106 9.64 4.93 -10.93
C SER A 106 8.56 3.90 -10.63
N ILE A 107 7.29 4.19 -10.95
CA ILE A 107 6.18 3.23 -10.80
C ILE A 107 6.42 1.99 -11.66
N ALA A 108 6.83 2.17 -12.93
CA ALA A 108 7.16 1.06 -13.82
C ALA A 108 8.31 0.20 -13.28
N ALA A 109 9.36 0.84 -12.74
CA ALA A 109 10.49 0.13 -12.13
C ALA A 109 10.07 -0.64 -10.87
N ALA A 110 9.18 -0.09 -10.04
CA ALA A 110 8.65 -0.79 -8.85
C ALA A 110 7.88 -2.07 -9.26
N ARG A 111 7.05 -1.98 -10.29
CA ARG A 111 6.34 -3.15 -10.83
C ARG A 111 7.29 -4.18 -11.46
N ALA A 112 8.29 -3.74 -12.22
CA ALA A 112 9.30 -4.62 -12.80
C ALA A 112 10.12 -5.35 -11.73
N LEU A 113 10.47 -4.66 -10.64
CA LEU A 113 11.10 -5.30 -9.48
C LEU A 113 10.19 -6.35 -8.83
N ALA A 114 8.91 -6.03 -8.64
CA ALA A 114 7.94 -6.97 -8.07
C ALA A 114 7.78 -8.22 -8.92
N ARG A 115 7.91 -8.10 -10.25
CA ARG A 115 7.94 -9.25 -11.19
C ARG A 115 9.28 -9.96 -11.26
N GLY A 116 10.33 -9.44 -10.61
CA GLY A 116 11.68 -10.00 -10.66
C GLY A 116 12.43 -9.71 -11.98
N GLU A 117 11.96 -8.76 -12.79
CA GLU A 117 12.54 -8.40 -14.08
C GLU A 117 13.78 -7.51 -13.95
N ILE A 118 13.90 -6.79 -12.84
CA ILE A 118 15.03 -5.89 -12.56
C ILE A 118 15.56 -6.07 -11.14
N GLY A 119 16.83 -5.71 -10.93
CA GLY A 119 17.45 -5.69 -9.61
C GLY A 119 17.15 -4.42 -8.81
N ALA A 120 17.49 -4.45 -7.52
CA ALA A 120 17.26 -3.35 -6.59
C ALA A 120 17.94 -2.04 -7.01
N ALA A 121 19.14 -2.10 -7.59
CA ALA A 121 19.87 -0.91 -8.01
C ALA A 121 19.13 -0.09 -9.08
N VAL A 122 18.45 -0.76 -10.02
CA VAL A 122 17.66 -0.07 -11.07
C VAL A 122 16.43 0.59 -10.44
N ARG A 123 15.77 -0.09 -9.50
CA ARG A 123 14.67 0.50 -8.73
C ARG A 123 15.12 1.73 -7.95
N ASP A 124 16.26 1.66 -7.28
CA ASP A 124 16.78 2.74 -6.45
C ASP A 124 17.13 3.98 -7.29
N ALA A 125 17.71 3.78 -8.48
CA ALA A 125 17.94 4.88 -9.42
C ALA A 125 16.64 5.55 -9.89
N ALA A 126 15.60 4.76 -10.20
CA ALA A 126 14.29 5.29 -10.57
C ALA A 126 13.63 6.03 -9.39
N GLY A 127 13.79 5.52 -8.17
CA GLY A 127 13.32 6.17 -6.94
C GLY A 127 14.01 7.52 -6.70
N THR A 128 15.31 7.59 -6.89
CA THR A 128 16.08 8.84 -6.78
C THR A 128 15.58 9.87 -7.80
N ALA A 129 15.40 9.47 -9.06
CA ALA A 129 14.88 10.36 -10.10
C ALA A 129 13.47 10.88 -9.77
N ALA A 130 12.59 10.04 -9.21
CA ALA A 130 11.27 10.47 -8.77
C ALA A 130 11.34 11.43 -7.56
N TRP A 131 12.30 11.24 -6.68
CA TRP A 131 12.56 12.13 -5.55
C TRP A 131 13.04 13.50 -6.01
N ASP A 132 13.96 13.55 -6.98
CA ASP A 132 14.41 14.81 -7.58
C ASP A 132 13.25 15.55 -8.25
N ALA A 133 12.35 14.81 -8.95
CA ALA A 133 11.13 15.39 -9.50
C ALA A 133 10.23 16.01 -8.40
N ALA A 134 10.15 15.36 -7.23
CA ALA A 134 9.37 15.89 -6.10
C ALA A 134 9.94 17.21 -5.59
N TRP A 135 11.25 17.32 -5.47
CA TRP A 135 11.92 18.55 -5.06
C TRP A 135 11.67 19.70 -6.05
N ASP A 136 11.80 19.41 -7.34
CA ASP A 136 11.53 20.40 -8.39
C ASP A 136 10.08 20.88 -8.36
N ALA A 137 9.14 19.95 -8.19
CA ALA A 137 7.73 20.26 -8.09
C ALA A 137 7.38 21.04 -6.79
N ALA A 138 8.05 20.72 -5.67
CA ALA A 138 7.81 21.38 -4.39
C ALA A 138 8.18 22.87 -4.38
N ARG A 139 8.95 23.35 -5.33
CA ARG A 139 9.33 24.78 -5.48
C ARG A 139 8.25 25.64 -6.10
N THR A 140 7.17 25.04 -6.59
CA THR A 140 6.10 25.77 -7.28
C THR A 140 4.84 25.94 -6.41
N ALA A 141 3.87 26.73 -6.88
CA ALA A 141 2.60 26.98 -6.17
C ALA A 141 1.75 25.71 -5.96
N ALA A 142 1.95 24.66 -6.76
CA ALA A 142 1.27 23.36 -6.63
C ALA A 142 1.99 22.38 -5.69
N ARG A 143 2.77 22.89 -4.78
CA ARG A 143 3.70 22.17 -3.92
C ARG A 143 3.13 20.90 -3.29
N ASP A 144 1.92 20.95 -2.75
CA ASP A 144 1.42 19.84 -1.94
C ASP A 144 0.97 18.65 -2.79
N ALA A 145 0.23 18.89 -3.88
CA ALA A 145 -0.23 17.83 -4.78
C ALA A 145 0.94 17.13 -5.50
N ALA A 146 1.87 17.93 -6.06
CA ALA A 146 3.03 17.39 -6.76
C ALA A 146 3.96 16.61 -5.82
N ARG A 147 4.21 17.12 -4.62
CA ARG A 147 5.00 16.42 -3.62
C ARG A 147 4.39 15.08 -3.25
N THR A 148 3.06 15.04 -3.05
CA THR A 148 2.36 13.81 -2.70
C THR A 148 2.47 12.75 -3.79
N ALA A 149 2.26 13.12 -5.06
CA ALA A 149 2.37 12.19 -6.18
C ALA A 149 3.79 11.64 -6.33
N ALA A 150 4.81 12.53 -6.24
CA ALA A 150 6.20 12.10 -6.35
C ALA A 150 6.67 11.29 -5.12
N TRP A 151 6.17 11.62 -3.92
CA TRP A 151 6.38 10.79 -2.73
C TRP A 151 5.80 9.38 -2.92
N ALA A 152 4.55 9.29 -3.40
CA ALA A 152 3.95 8.00 -3.67
C ALA A 152 4.76 7.20 -4.71
N ALA A 153 5.23 7.85 -5.79
CA ALA A 153 6.07 7.20 -6.78
C ALA A 153 7.43 6.74 -6.22
N ALA A 154 8.09 7.57 -5.41
CA ALA A 154 9.36 7.21 -4.76
C ALA A 154 9.18 6.03 -3.78
N TRP A 155 8.09 6.02 -3.01
CA TRP A 155 7.77 4.92 -2.11
C TRP A 155 7.42 3.63 -2.86
N ALA A 156 6.70 3.72 -3.98
CA ALA A 156 6.45 2.56 -4.84
C ALA A 156 7.76 1.93 -5.34
N ALA A 157 8.77 2.75 -5.63
CA ALA A 157 10.09 2.25 -6.00
C ALA A 157 10.90 1.71 -4.80
N GLY A 158 10.63 2.20 -3.60
CA GLY A 158 11.50 2.02 -2.44
C GLY A 158 11.06 1.01 -1.39
N THR A 159 9.83 1.03 -0.89
CA THR A 159 9.49 0.30 0.34
C THR A 159 7.98 0.12 0.56
N ALA A 160 7.56 -0.03 1.81
CA ALA A 160 6.28 -0.48 2.30
C ALA A 160 5.03 0.26 1.77
N ALA A 161 4.02 -0.50 1.41
CA ALA A 161 2.74 -0.03 0.87
C ALA A 161 2.02 0.98 1.79
N TRP A 162 2.15 0.84 3.10
CA TRP A 162 1.47 1.74 4.04
C TRP A 162 1.93 3.20 3.94
N ALA A 163 3.20 3.44 3.63
CA ALA A 163 3.71 4.78 3.46
C ALA A 163 3.13 5.47 2.22
N ALA A 164 3.01 4.73 1.11
CA ALA A 164 2.35 5.21 -0.10
C ALA A 164 0.87 5.54 0.14
N ALA A 165 0.14 4.65 0.84
CA ALA A 165 -1.26 4.85 1.18
C ALA A 165 -1.49 6.12 2.03
N LYS A 166 -0.65 6.32 3.04
CA LYS A 166 -0.71 7.52 3.89
C LYS A 166 -0.48 8.80 3.07
N THR A 167 0.49 8.76 2.16
CA THR A 167 0.82 9.90 1.32
C THR A 167 -0.32 10.22 0.33
N ALA A 168 -0.88 9.20 -0.31
CA ALA A 168 -2.02 9.36 -1.21
C ALA A 168 -3.27 9.89 -0.50
N ALA A 169 -3.53 9.45 0.75
CA ALA A 169 -4.66 9.93 1.55
C ALA A 169 -4.56 11.44 1.88
N TRP A 170 -3.36 12.01 1.91
CA TRP A 170 -3.18 13.45 2.15
C TRP A 170 -3.39 14.30 0.89
N ALA A 171 -3.25 13.72 -0.30
CA ALA A 171 -3.36 14.43 -1.58
C ALA A 171 -4.78 14.64 -2.06
N ALA A 172 -5.71 13.77 -1.66
CA ALA A 172 -7.09 13.79 -2.10
C ALA A 172 -8.04 14.18 -0.96
N PRO A 173 -9.28 14.59 -1.27
CA PRO A 173 -10.32 14.65 -0.26
C PRO A 173 -10.36 13.32 0.50
N ARG A 174 -10.28 13.40 1.80
CA ARG A 174 -9.96 12.27 2.68
C ARG A 174 -10.80 11.01 2.40
N THR A 175 -12.09 11.18 2.15
CA THR A 175 -13.02 10.08 1.85
C THR A 175 -12.72 9.41 0.50
N ALA A 176 -12.56 10.19 -0.57
CA ALA A 176 -12.32 9.65 -1.91
C ALA A 176 -10.98 8.91 -2.01
N ALA A 177 -9.94 9.41 -1.34
CA ALA A 177 -8.64 8.74 -1.31
C ALA A 177 -8.70 7.41 -0.56
N TRP A 178 -9.39 7.36 0.59
CA TRP A 178 -9.56 6.12 1.34
C TRP A 178 -10.38 5.08 0.60
N ASP A 179 -11.42 5.50 -0.11
CA ASP A 179 -12.23 4.60 -0.93
C ASP A 179 -11.42 4.00 -2.08
N ALA A 180 -10.63 4.82 -2.80
CA ALA A 180 -9.74 4.34 -3.85
C ALA A 180 -8.70 3.35 -3.34
N GLN A 181 -8.06 3.65 -2.21
CA GLN A 181 -7.06 2.76 -1.58
C GLN A 181 -7.68 1.46 -1.10
N LYS A 182 -8.89 1.50 -0.55
CA LYS A 182 -9.63 0.31 -0.16
C LYS A 182 -9.88 -0.62 -1.35
N GLN A 183 -10.23 -0.07 -2.52
CA GLN A 183 -10.41 -0.89 -3.72
C GLN A 183 -9.10 -1.56 -4.18
N ILE A 184 -7.98 -0.85 -4.12
CA ILE A 184 -6.66 -1.42 -4.44
C ILE A 184 -6.33 -2.57 -3.47
N VAL A 185 -6.51 -2.36 -2.16
CA VAL A 185 -6.26 -3.42 -1.16
C VAL A 185 -7.17 -4.64 -1.40
N LEU A 186 -8.46 -4.42 -1.66
CA LEU A 186 -9.40 -5.51 -1.93
C LEU A 186 -9.02 -6.31 -3.17
N LYS A 187 -8.56 -5.67 -4.24
CA LYS A 187 -8.05 -6.32 -5.45
C LYS A 187 -7.00 -7.39 -5.09
N TYR A 188 -5.96 -7.01 -4.34
CA TYR A 188 -4.86 -7.92 -4.01
C TYR A 188 -5.21 -8.96 -2.94
N LEU A 189 -6.14 -8.66 -2.02
CA LEU A 189 -6.53 -9.61 -0.99
C LEU A 189 -7.61 -10.63 -1.44
N LEU A 190 -8.39 -10.29 -2.47
CA LEU A 190 -9.47 -11.16 -2.96
C LEU A 190 -9.12 -11.87 -4.27
N GLU A 191 -8.42 -11.19 -5.18
CA GLU A 191 -8.22 -11.67 -6.54
C GLU A 191 -6.87 -12.35 -6.72
N GLY A 192 -5.91 -12.05 -5.86
CA GLY A 192 -4.51 -12.39 -6.08
C GLY A 192 -3.93 -11.59 -7.26
N GLU A 193 -2.69 -11.85 -7.62
CA GLU A 193 -2.10 -11.33 -8.87
C GLU A 193 -2.42 -12.22 -10.07
#